data_63e680afd26f703dfaba9abcc7904d1d
#
_entry.id   63e680afd26f703dfaba9abcc7904d1d
#
_cell.length_a   1.000
_cell.length_b   1.000
_cell.length_c   1.000
_cell.angle_alpha   90.00
_cell.angle_beta   90.00
_cell.angle_gamma   90.00
#
_symmetry.space_group_name_H-M   'P 1'
#
loop_
_entity.id
_entity.type
_entity.pdbx_description
1 polymer ?
#
loop_
_entity_poly.entity_id
_entity_poly.type
_entity_poly.pdbx_seq_one_letter_code
_entity_poly.pdbx_strand_id
1 'polypeptide(L)'
;MYAMNAGLDMDMMSHSYDAYLGALVNEGKVSLASVDEAVRRVLRVKFQLGLFENPYTPTSKSSERFLKSESMQIASQMASESMVLLKNNGILPLKGVGKIAVMGPMADNAHDMLGCWWGHGENKDVVKLLTGINQEFGKSAEVRYISGCDFDGDDQSDFSQAKELAKWADVVILCMGEKGSWSGENNS
;
A
#
# COMPACT_ATOMS: atom_id res chain seq x y z
N MET A 1 31.55 -13.89 3.36
CA MET A 1 32.22 -14.96 2.59
C MET A 1 31.23 -15.71 1.69
N TYR A 2 30.30 -16.48 2.24
CA TYR A 2 29.39 -17.35 1.44
C TYR A 2 28.63 -16.58 0.36
N ALA A 3 28.05 -15.41 0.67
CA ALA A 3 27.30 -14.61 -0.28
C ALA A 3 28.14 -14.17 -1.49
N MET A 4 29.36 -13.66 -1.24
CA MET A 4 30.28 -13.26 -2.32
C MET A 4 30.70 -14.46 -3.17
N ASN A 5 31.04 -15.59 -2.54
CA ASN A 5 31.43 -16.80 -3.26
C ASN A 5 30.27 -17.45 -4.03
N ALA A 6 29.03 -17.18 -3.61
CA ALA A 6 27.81 -17.57 -4.32
C ALA A 6 27.42 -16.60 -5.45
N GLY A 7 28.18 -15.50 -5.66
CA GLY A 7 27.96 -14.55 -6.73
C GLY A 7 27.02 -13.40 -6.43
N LEU A 8 26.78 -13.07 -5.15
CA LEU A 8 26.04 -11.87 -4.76
C LEU A 8 26.95 -10.64 -4.99
N ASP A 9 26.54 -9.77 -5.89
CA ASP A 9 27.35 -8.64 -6.35
C ASP A 9 27.29 -7.42 -5.42
N MET A 10 26.19 -7.24 -4.71
CA MET A 10 25.92 -6.04 -3.93
C MET A 10 25.17 -6.38 -2.64
N ASP A 11 25.62 -5.80 -1.54
CA ASP A 11 24.92 -5.83 -0.26
C ASP A 11 24.14 -4.53 -0.09
N MET A 12 22.82 -4.64 0.02
CA MET A 12 21.94 -3.48 -0.02
C MET A 12 21.74 -2.82 1.35
N MET A 13 21.64 -3.59 2.43
CA MET A 13 21.22 -3.07 3.75
C MET A 13 22.03 -3.58 4.92
N SER A 14 22.68 -4.75 4.81
CA SER A 14 23.33 -5.38 5.96
C SER A 14 24.67 -4.76 6.33
N HIS A 15 25.28 -3.95 5.45
CA HIS A 15 26.63 -3.40 5.58
C HIS A 15 27.72 -4.45 5.79
N SER A 16 27.43 -5.72 5.48
CA SER A 16 28.35 -6.83 5.70
C SER A 16 29.58 -6.75 4.78
N TYR A 17 29.39 -6.26 3.54
CA TYR A 17 30.51 -6.10 2.62
C TYR A 17 31.45 -4.97 3.07
N ASP A 18 30.90 -3.84 3.49
CA ASP A 18 31.68 -2.72 4.02
C ASP A 18 32.51 -3.14 5.23
N ALA A 19 31.88 -3.87 6.15
CA ALA A 19 32.50 -4.24 7.43
C ALA A 19 33.56 -5.34 7.30
N TYR A 20 33.36 -6.33 6.43
CA TYR A 20 34.11 -7.58 6.48
C TYR A 20 34.84 -7.98 5.20
N LEU A 21 34.47 -7.45 4.03
CA LEU A 21 34.99 -7.96 2.76
C LEU A 21 36.51 -7.78 2.64
N GLY A 22 37.02 -6.63 3.05
CA GLY A 22 38.47 -6.37 3.03
C GLY A 22 39.30 -7.37 3.86
N ALA A 23 38.83 -7.68 5.09
CA ALA A 23 39.46 -8.67 5.95
C ALA A 23 39.39 -10.07 5.32
N LEU A 24 38.27 -10.46 4.76
CA LEU A 24 38.08 -11.77 4.11
C LEU A 24 38.98 -11.95 2.88
N VAL A 25 39.25 -10.90 2.13
CA VAL A 25 40.21 -10.91 1.02
C VAL A 25 41.64 -11.09 1.55
N ASN A 26 42.03 -10.33 2.58
CA ASN A 26 43.33 -10.43 3.19
C ASN A 26 43.60 -11.82 3.80
N GLU A 27 42.58 -12.47 4.33
CA GLU A 27 42.63 -13.83 4.88
C GLU A 27 42.57 -14.92 3.79
N GLY A 28 42.45 -14.56 2.51
CA GLY A 28 42.32 -15.51 1.41
C GLY A 28 40.99 -16.28 1.34
N LYS A 29 39.97 -15.89 2.14
CA LYS A 29 38.66 -16.52 2.18
C LYS A 29 37.74 -16.09 1.02
N VAL A 30 38.03 -14.94 0.43
CA VAL A 30 37.40 -14.39 -0.76
C VAL A 30 38.49 -13.95 -1.72
N SER A 31 38.40 -14.32 -2.99
CA SER A 31 39.39 -13.90 -3.99
C SER A 31 39.14 -12.45 -4.41
N LEU A 32 40.21 -11.68 -4.63
CA LEU A 32 40.09 -10.34 -5.19
C LEU A 32 39.43 -10.37 -6.57
N ALA A 33 39.68 -11.42 -7.37
CA ALA A 33 39.06 -11.61 -8.66
C ALA A 33 37.54 -11.71 -8.57
N SER A 34 36.99 -12.32 -7.52
CA SER A 34 35.53 -12.38 -7.29
C SER A 34 34.97 -10.99 -6.99
N VAL A 35 35.69 -10.20 -6.20
CA VAL A 35 35.29 -8.80 -5.89
C VAL A 35 35.32 -7.95 -7.17
N ASP A 36 36.40 -8.03 -7.95
CA ASP A 36 36.54 -7.30 -9.21
C ASP A 36 35.41 -7.65 -10.20
N GLU A 37 35.04 -8.92 -10.26
CA GLU A 37 33.94 -9.34 -11.15
C GLU A 37 32.59 -8.83 -10.69
N ALA A 38 32.33 -8.81 -9.39
CA ALA A 38 31.11 -8.19 -8.82
C ALA A 38 31.06 -6.69 -9.15
N VAL A 39 32.16 -5.98 -8.96
CA VAL A 39 32.31 -4.56 -9.32
C VAL A 39 32.06 -4.34 -10.81
N ARG A 40 32.65 -5.17 -11.70
CA ARG A 40 32.42 -5.07 -13.13
C ARG A 40 30.95 -5.24 -13.51
N ARG A 41 30.23 -6.17 -12.88
CA ARG A 41 28.81 -6.38 -13.16
C ARG A 41 27.98 -5.15 -12.76
N VAL A 42 28.23 -4.58 -11.58
CA VAL A 42 27.55 -3.35 -11.14
C VAL A 42 27.87 -2.18 -12.05
N LEU A 43 29.16 -1.96 -12.36
CA LEU A 43 29.61 -0.86 -13.23
C LEU A 43 29.05 -1.01 -14.66
N ARG A 44 28.98 -2.23 -15.20
CA ARG A 44 28.40 -2.48 -16.53
C ARG A 44 26.97 -1.96 -16.63
N VAL A 45 26.13 -2.23 -15.62
CA VAL A 45 24.75 -1.71 -15.59
C VAL A 45 24.74 -0.18 -15.53
N LYS A 46 25.60 0.42 -14.70
CA LYS A 46 25.71 1.88 -14.60
C LYS A 46 26.11 2.52 -15.94
N PHE A 47 27.07 1.94 -16.66
CA PHE A 47 27.46 2.40 -18.00
C PHE A 47 26.32 2.24 -19.00
N GLN A 48 25.65 1.10 -19.02
CA GLN A 48 24.50 0.86 -19.91
C GLN A 48 23.35 1.83 -19.69
N LEU A 49 23.16 2.29 -18.45
CA LEU A 49 22.17 3.30 -18.09
C LEU A 49 22.63 4.74 -18.36
N GLY A 50 23.88 4.96 -18.79
CA GLY A 50 24.43 6.29 -19.05
C GLY A 50 24.61 7.14 -17.79
N LEU A 51 24.77 6.50 -16.61
CA LEU A 51 24.82 7.22 -15.33
C LEU A 51 26.12 8.01 -15.13
N PHE A 52 27.15 7.76 -15.91
CA PHE A 52 28.40 8.53 -15.87
C PHE A 52 28.31 9.81 -16.69
N GLU A 53 27.56 9.78 -17.79
CA GLU A 53 27.30 10.93 -18.65
C GLU A 53 26.16 11.79 -18.14
N ASN A 54 25.12 11.17 -17.58
CA ASN A 54 23.93 11.85 -17.09
C ASN A 54 23.40 11.23 -15.80
N PRO A 55 24.07 11.49 -14.64
CA PRO A 55 23.74 10.86 -13.36
C PRO A 55 22.45 11.40 -12.70
N TYR A 56 21.95 12.55 -13.16
CA TYR A 56 20.85 13.25 -12.51
C TYR A 56 19.53 13.06 -13.25
N THR A 57 18.50 12.75 -12.50
CA THR A 57 17.13 12.76 -13.04
C THR A 57 16.61 14.20 -13.08
N PRO A 58 16.03 14.66 -14.22
CA PRO A 58 15.40 15.97 -14.28
C PRO A 58 14.27 16.09 -13.27
N THR A 59 14.41 16.99 -12.30
CA THR A 59 13.39 17.21 -11.24
C THR A 59 12.20 18.02 -11.73
N SER A 60 12.36 18.81 -12.79
CA SER A 60 11.35 19.72 -13.35
C SER A 60 10.09 19.02 -13.87
N LYS A 61 10.12 17.69 -14.06
CA LYS A 61 8.99 16.90 -14.57
C LYS A 61 8.50 15.83 -13.59
N SER A 62 8.94 15.85 -12.35
CA SER A 62 8.56 14.81 -11.38
C SER A 62 7.06 14.85 -11.09
N SER A 63 6.49 16.05 -10.86
CA SER A 63 5.06 16.23 -10.61
C SER A 63 4.16 15.79 -11.77
N GLU A 64 4.66 15.89 -13.02
CA GLU A 64 3.92 15.47 -14.20
C GLU A 64 3.86 13.94 -14.37
N ARG A 65 4.60 13.19 -13.57
CA ARG A 65 4.69 11.72 -13.65
C ARG A 65 3.80 10.99 -12.66
N PHE A 66 3.33 11.68 -11.62
CA PHE A 66 2.47 11.13 -10.60
C PHE A 66 0.99 11.32 -10.95
N LEU A 67 0.15 10.38 -10.52
CA LEU A 67 -1.31 10.44 -10.62
C LEU A 67 -1.84 10.77 -12.02
N LYS A 68 -1.14 10.32 -13.07
CA LYS A 68 -1.64 10.46 -14.44
C LYS A 68 -2.98 9.75 -14.59
N SER A 69 -3.85 10.31 -15.41
CA SER A 69 -5.18 9.75 -15.67
C SER A 69 -5.13 8.27 -16.06
N GLU A 70 -4.20 7.88 -16.92
CA GLU A 70 -3.98 6.49 -17.32
C GLU A 70 -3.58 5.59 -16.15
N SER A 71 -2.66 6.05 -15.29
CA SER A 71 -2.24 5.31 -14.09
C SER A 71 -3.38 5.15 -13.09
N MET A 72 -4.20 6.19 -12.93
CA MET A 72 -5.38 6.15 -12.06
C MET A 72 -6.46 5.20 -12.59
N GLN A 73 -6.65 5.12 -13.90
CA GLN A 73 -7.57 4.16 -14.51
C GLN A 73 -7.10 2.71 -14.26
N ILE A 74 -5.81 2.44 -14.47
CA ILE A 74 -5.21 1.12 -14.20
C ILE A 74 -5.37 0.76 -12.70
N ALA A 75 -5.06 1.69 -11.80
CA ALA A 75 -5.22 1.47 -10.36
C ALA A 75 -6.67 1.15 -9.97
N SER A 76 -7.63 1.88 -10.54
CA SER A 76 -9.06 1.62 -10.32
C SER A 76 -9.49 0.25 -10.86
N GLN A 77 -9.00 -0.13 -12.03
CA GLN A 77 -9.27 -1.45 -12.59
C GLN A 77 -8.68 -2.56 -11.71
N MET A 78 -7.41 -2.43 -11.30
CA MET A 78 -6.77 -3.40 -10.41
C MET A 78 -7.51 -3.54 -9.08
N ALA A 79 -7.95 -2.42 -8.49
CA ALA A 79 -8.75 -2.43 -7.27
C ALA A 79 -10.06 -3.21 -7.47
N SER A 80 -10.77 -2.95 -8.59
CA SER A 80 -12.00 -3.66 -8.89
C SER A 80 -11.80 -5.16 -9.09
N GLU A 81 -10.73 -5.55 -9.78
CA GLU A 81 -10.39 -6.95 -10.04
C GLU A 81 -9.86 -7.70 -8.81
N SER A 82 -9.36 -6.97 -7.79
CA SER A 82 -8.88 -7.56 -6.53
C SER A 82 -10.00 -7.90 -5.54
N MET A 83 -11.23 -7.41 -5.76
CA MET A 83 -12.34 -7.66 -4.86
C MET A 83 -12.85 -9.10 -4.97
N VAL A 84 -12.99 -9.78 -3.83
CA VAL A 84 -13.50 -11.15 -3.76
C VAL A 84 -14.87 -11.17 -3.12
N LEU A 85 -15.89 -11.57 -3.87
CA LEU A 85 -17.25 -11.76 -3.36
C LEU A 85 -17.38 -13.12 -2.66
N LEU A 86 -17.19 -13.14 -1.34
CA LEU A 86 -17.22 -14.38 -0.56
C LEU A 86 -18.62 -14.97 -0.43
N LYS A 87 -19.66 -14.12 -0.34
CA LYS A 87 -21.04 -14.55 -0.21
C LYS A 87 -21.98 -13.45 -0.69
N ASN A 88 -23.02 -13.83 -1.45
CA ASN A 88 -24.12 -12.94 -1.82
C ASN A 88 -25.44 -13.71 -1.84
N ASN A 89 -26.38 -13.31 -1.01
CA ASN A 89 -27.74 -13.89 -0.97
C ASN A 89 -28.74 -13.00 -1.75
N GLY A 90 -28.25 -12.27 -2.76
CA GLY A 90 -29.08 -11.41 -3.61
C GLY A 90 -29.19 -9.95 -3.15
N ILE A 91 -28.41 -9.54 -2.10
CA ILE A 91 -28.37 -8.14 -1.69
C ILE A 91 -27.56 -7.26 -2.65
N LEU A 92 -26.54 -7.83 -3.28
CA LEU A 92 -25.73 -7.15 -4.27
C LEU A 92 -26.12 -7.56 -5.71
N PRO A 93 -26.10 -6.61 -6.65
CA PRO A 93 -25.83 -5.18 -6.51
C PRO A 93 -26.99 -4.47 -5.77
N LEU A 94 -26.65 -3.43 -4.98
CA LEU A 94 -27.65 -2.63 -4.28
C LEU A 94 -28.60 -1.93 -5.27
N LYS A 95 -29.91 -2.09 -5.10
CA LYS A 95 -30.93 -1.47 -5.96
C LYS A 95 -32.10 -0.96 -5.13
N GLY A 96 -32.56 0.23 -5.42
CA GLY A 96 -33.77 0.80 -4.80
C GLY A 96 -33.63 1.08 -3.29
N VAL A 97 -32.39 1.32 -2.82
CA VAL A 97 -32.07 1.61 -1.41
C VAL A 97 -32.23 3.10 -1.18
N GLY A 98 -33.04 3.49 -0.16
CA GLY A 98 -33.26 4.90 0.19
C GLY A 98 -32.41 5.38 1.36
N LYS A 99 -31.96 4.45 2.24
CA LYS A 99 -31.23 4.76 3.47
C LYS A 99 -30.05 3.80 3.64
N ILE A 100 -28.84 4.34 3.65
CA ILE A 100 -27.60 3.58 3.77
C ILE A 100 -26.89 4.00 5.05
N ALA A 101 -26.64 3.05 5.97
CA ALA A 101 -25.75 3.23 7.08
C ALA A 101 -24.36 2.69 6.74
N VAL A 102 -23.36 3.53 6.79
CA VAL A 102 -21.95 3.14 6.64
C VAL A 102 -21.30 3.12 8.01
N MET A 103 -20.71 2.01 8.41
CA MET A 103 -20.17 1.83 9.74
C MET A 103 -18.78 1.19 9.69
N GLY A 104 -17.97 1.46 10.69
CA GLY A 104 -16.66 0.84 10.84
C GLY A 104 -15.49 1.79 10.60
N PRO A 105 -14.33 1.47 11.19
CA PRO A 105 -13.16 2.34 11.22
C PRO A 105 -12.53 2.56 9.82
N MET A 106 -12.72 1.63 8.89
CA MET A 106 -12.18 1.78 7.52
C MET A 106 -13.02 2.67 6.61
N ALA A 107 -14.26 3.03 6.99
CA ALA A 107 -15.16 3.77 6.10
C ALA A 107 -14.63 5.15 5.70
N ASP A 108 -14.07 5.90 6.66
CA ASP A 108 -13.55 7.26 6.47
C ASP A 108 -12.04 7.36 6.76
N ASN A 109 -11.30 6.29 6.54
CA ASN A 109 -9.88 6.20 6.80
C ASN A 109 -9.09 6.26 5.49
N ALA A 110 -8.28 7.30 5.30
CA ALA A 110 -7.43 7.44 4.13
C ALA A 110 -6.05 6.79 4.35
N HIS A 111 -5.54 6.86 5.58
CA HIS A 111 -4.17 6.44 5.87
C HIS A 111 -3.99 4.93 5.73
N ASP A 112 -4.84 4.15 6.39
CA ASP A 112 -4.70 2.70 6.36
C ASP A 112 -5.08 2.09 5.01
N MET A 113 -5.88 2.79 4.18
CA MET A 113 -6.13 2.40 2.79
C MET A 113 -4.89 2.47 1.88
N LEU A 114 -3.87 3.22 2.26
CA LEU A 114 -2.57 3.21 1.56
C LEU A 114 -1.79 1.91 1.81
N GLY A 115 -2.10 1.18 2.89
CA GLY A 115 -1.40 -0.04 3.28
C GLY A 115 0.00 0.22 3.84
N CYS A 116 0.77 -0.85 4.06
CA CYS A 116 2.12 -0.75 4.67
C CYS A 116 3.22 -0.33 3.69
N TRP A 117 3.00 -0.42 2.39
CA TRP A 117 3.99 -0.14 1.33
C TRP A 117 3.65 1.11 0.49
N TRP A 118 3.05 2.09 1.11
CA TRP A 118 2.53 3.28 0.44
C TRP A 118 3.59 4.25 -0.13
N GLY A 119 4.88 4.08 0.22
CA GLY A 119 5.99 4.89 -0.30
C GLY A 119 5.79 6.40 -0.03
N HIS A 120 5.54 7.16 -1.08
CA HIS A 120 5.23 8.59 -1.03
C HIS A 120 3.75 8.91 -1.29
N GLY A 121 2.85 7.94 -1.09
CA GLY A 121 1.41 8.18 -1.18
C GLY A 121 0.93 9.21 -0.15
N GLU A 122 -0.05 10.01 -0.51
CA GLU A 122 -0.61 11.03 0.37
C GLU A 122 -2.09 10.76 0.63
N ASN A 123 -2.54 10.96 1.87
CA ASN A 123 -3.94 10.75 2.26
C ASN A 123 -4.94 11.55 1.40
N LYS A 124 -4.53 12.70 0.89
CA LYS A 124 -5.38 13.54 0.01
C LYS A 124 -5.73 12.90 -1.33
N ASP A 125 -4.92 11.94 -1.78
CA ASP A 125 -5.08 11.26 -3.07
C ASP A 125 -5.92 9.98 -2.96
N VAL A 126 -6.29 9.60 -1.74
CA VAL A 126 -7.10 8.41 -1.46
C VAL A 126 -8.59 8.71 -1.60
N VAL A 127 -9.28 7.95 -2.43
CA VAL A 127 -10.75 7.94 -2.44
C VAL A 127 -11.23 7.01 -1.33
N LYS A 128 -11.67 7.58 -0.21
CA LYS A 128 -12.18 6.82 0.93
C LYS A 128 -13.48 6.10 0.57
N LEU A 129 -13.75 4.97 1.21
CA LEU A 129 -14.93 4.17 0.95
C LEU A 129 -16.23 4.97 1.16
N LEU A 130 -16.32 5.74 2.24
CA LEU A 130 -17.45 6.64 2.49
C LEU A 130 -17.62 7.68 1.38
N THR A 131 -16.51 8.21 0.85
CA THR A 131 -16.54 9.14 -0.28
C THR A 131 -17.10 8.48 -1.53
N GLY A 132 -16.64 7.28 -1.88
CA GLY A 132 -17.13 6.51 -3.02
C GLY A 132 -18.62 6.16 -2.91
N ILE A 133 -19.07 5.74 -1.73
CA ILE A 133 -20.48 5.45 -1.46
C ILE A 133 -21.35 6.71 -1.63
N ASN A 134 -20.90 7.85 -1.12
CA ASN A 134 -21.62 9.11 -1.32
C ASN A 134 -21.65 9.58 -2.79
N GLN A 135 -20.59 9.35 -3.54
CA GLN A 135 -20.55 9.67 -4.97
C GLN A 135 -21.55 8.83 -5.76
N GLU A 136 -21.67 7.55 -5.44
CA GLU A 136 -22.57 6.63 -6.15
C GLU A 136 -24.03 6.80 -5.72
N PHE A 137 -24.29 6.85 -4.43
CA PHE A 137 -25.66 6.78 -3.89
C PHE A 137 -26.20 8.10 -3.35
N GLY A 138 -25.36 9.10 -3.06
CA GLY A 138 -25.78 10.31 -2.34
C GLY A 138 -26.82 11.18 -3.06
N LYS A 139 -27.12 10.91 -4.33
CA LYS A 139 -28.22 11.56 -5.07
C LYS A 139 -29.55 10.78 -4.99
N SER A 140 -29.50 9.50 -4.66
CA SER A 140 -30.63 8.57 -4.68
C SER A 140 -30.98 8.00 -3.31
N ALA A 141 -30.06 8.08 -2.35
CA ALA A 141 -30.19 7.58 -1.00
C ALA A 141 -29.64 8.57 0.04
N GLU A 142 -30.20 8.55 1.24
CA GLU A 142 -29.62 9.21 2.40
C GLU A 142 -28.52 8.32 2.98
N VAL A 143 -27.27 8.80 2.99
CA VAL A 143 -26.11 8.10 3.52
C VAL A 143 -25.73 8.70 4.88
N ARG A 144 -25.69 7.88 5.91
CA ARG A 144 -25.18 8.28 7.24
C ARG A 144 -24.03 7.41 7.66
N TYR A 145 -23.10 7.99 8.41
CA TYR A 145 -21.87 7.33 8.87
C TYR A 145 -21.70 7.40 10.39
N ILE A 146 -21.14 6.34 10.92
CA ILE A 146 -20.56 6.27 12.27
C ILE A 146 -19.39 5.29 12.27
N SER A 147 -18.30 5.59 12.97
CA SER A 147 -17.21 4.61 13.15
C SER A 147 -17.72 3.39 13.93
N GLY A 148 -18.40 3.63 15.02
CA GLY A 148 -19.00 2.58 15.86
C GLY A 148 -18.00 1.86 16.76
N CYS A 149 -16.75 1.72 16.32
CA CYS A 149 -15.62 1.17 17.08
C CYS A 149 -14.30 1.64 16.46
N ASP A 150 -13.20 1.41 17.17
CA ASP A 150 -11.85 1.50 16.61
C ASP A 150 -11.43 0.14 16.03
N PHE A 151 -10.21 0.04 15.50
CA PHE A 151 -9.60 -1.19 14.96
C PHE A 151 -9.31 -2.22 16.05
N ASP A 152 -8.96 -1.76 17.23
CA ASP A 152 -8.62 -2.57 18.41
C ASP A 152 -9.17 -1.93 19.69
N GLY A 153 -9.11 -2.68 20.80
CA GLY A 153 -9.60 -2.24 22.09
C GLY A 153 -11.06 -2.61 22.36
N ASP A 154 -11.52 -2.25 23.55
CA ASP A 154 -12.83 -2.64 24.11
C ASP A 154 -13.81 -1.46 24.16
N ASP A 155 -13.53 -0.35 23.48
CA ASP A 155 -14.43 0.81 23.50
C ASP A 155 -15.72 0.51 22.74
N GLN A 156 -16.85 0.59 23.46
CA GLN A 156 -18.20 0.36 22.96
C GLN A 156 -19.08 1.62 23.07
N SER A 157 -18.47 2.78 23.29
CA SER A 157 -19.20 4.04 23.53
C SER A 157 -20.20 4.36 22.42
N ASP A 158 -19.86 4.07 21.19
CA ASP A 158 -20.67 4.36 20.00
C ASP A 158 -21.68 3.25 19.65
N PHE A 159 -21.66 2.10 20.33
CA PHE A 159 -22.51 0.95 19.97
C PHE A 159 -24.00 1.27 20.06
N SER A 160 -24.41 2.11 21.00
CA SER A 160 -25.81 2.53 21.11
C SER A 160 -26.26 3.30 19.87
N GLN A 161 -25.46 4.26 19.44
CA GLN A 161 -25.74 5.07 18.25
C GLN A 161 -25.67 4.22 16.96
N ALA A 162 -24.70 3.31 16.86
CA ALA A 162 -24.58 2.40 15.73
C ALA A 162 -25.82 1.49 15.61
N LYS A 163 -26.35 0.98 16.72
CA LYS A 163 -27.60 0.19 16.73
C LYS A 163 -28.80 1.00 16.26
N GLU A 164 -28.95 2.24 16.68
CA GLU A 164 -30.03 3.11 16.21
C GLU A 164 -29.89 3.45 14.74
N LEU A 165 -28.66 3.70 14.27
CA LEU A 165 -28.39 3.94 12.86
C LEU A 165 -28.68 2.70 12.00
N ALA A 166 -28.35 1.51 12.49
CA ALA A 166 -28.70 0.25 11.82
C ALA A 166 -30.21 0.03 11.68
N LYS A 167 -30.99 0.37 12.71
CA LYS A 167 -32.45 0.29 12.67
C LYS A 167 -33.07 1.27 11.68
N TRP A 168 -32.45 2.43 11.50
CA TRP A 168 -32.93 3.46 10.59
C TRP A 168 -32.69 3.08 9.11
N ALA A 169 -31.63 2.32 8.81
CA ALA A 169 -31.17 2.05 7.46
C ALA A 169 -31.92 0.90 6.78
N ASP A 170 -32.07 0.97 5.46
CA ASP A 170 -32.50 -0.15 4.62
C ASP A 170 -31.37 -1.15 4.42
N VAL A 171 -30.11 -0.65 4.41
CA VAL A 171 -28.89 -1.46 4.29
C VAL A 171 -27.79 -0.90 5.18
N VAL A 172 -27.01 -1.79 5.75
CA VAL A 172 -25.80 -1.46 6.54
C VAL A 172 -24.57 -1.96 5.77
N ILE A 173 -23.60 -1.08 5.56
CA ILE A 173 -22.28 -1.40 5.01
C ILE A 173 -21.28 -1.33 6.16
N LEU A 174 -20.76 -2.48 6.58
CA LEU A 174 -19.70 -2.56 7.59
C LEU A 174 -18.34 -2.53 6.93
N CYS A 175 -17.56 -1.49 7.23
CA CYS A 175 -16.24 -1.23 6.67
C CYS A 175 -15.19 -1.60 7.71
N MET A 176 -14.94 -2.89 7.83
CA MET A 176 -13.97 -3.45 8.76
C MET A 176 -12.64 -3.74 8.03
N GLY A 177 -11.54 -3.78 8.76
CA GLY A 177 -10.23 -4.02 8.19
C GLY A 177 -9.13 -3.96 9.23
N GLU A 178 -7.90 -3.91 8.77
CA GLU A 178 -6.69 -3.85 9.58
C GLU A 178 -5.97 -2.52 9.37
N LYS A 179 -5.25 -2.06 10.39
CA LYS A 179 -4.34 -0.92 10.26
C LYS A 179 -3.21 -1.27 9.30
N GLY A 180 -2.77 -0.33 8.48
CA GLY A 180 -1.62 -0.51 7.61
C GLY A 180 -0.35 -0.93 8.36
N SER A 181 -0.22 -0.51 9.64
CA SER A 181 0.90 -0.88 10.51
C SER A 181 0.87 -2.33 11.03
N TRP A 182 -0.23 -3.06 10.86
CA TRP A 182 -0.34 -4.46 11.29
C TRP A 182 0.20 -5.45 10.25
N SER A 183 0.56 -4.97 9.10
CA SER A 183 1.05 -5.75 7.98
C SER A 183 2.44 -5.25 7.55
N GLY A 184 3.17 -6.05 6.77
CA GLY A 184 4.52 -5.75 6.33
C GLY A 184 5.57 -6.71 6.90
N GLU A 185 6.85 -6.48 6.59
CA GLU A 185 7.94 -7.41 6.95
C GLU A 185 8.09 -7.66 8.45
N ASN A 186 7.72 -6.69 9.27
CA ASN A 186 7.91 -6.75 10.73
C ASN A 186 6.63 -7.11 11.50
N ASN A 187 5.49 -7.19 10.83
CA ASN A 187 4.17 -7.33 11.45
C ASN A 187 3.29 -8.26 10.59
N SER A 188 3.50 -9.54 10.71
CA SER A 188 2.65 -10.56 10.05
C SER A 188 2.32 -11.70 10.99
#